data_db3bdb2ed317933ce58b575060858766
#
_entry.id   db3bdb2ed317933ce58b575060858766
#
_cell.length_a   1.000
_cell.length_b   1.000
_cell.length_c   1.000
_cell.angle_alpha   90.00
_cell.angle_beta   90.00
_cell.angle_gamma   90.00
#
_symmetry.space_group_name_H-M   'P 1'
#
loop_
_entity.id
_entity.type
_entity.pdbx_description
1 polymer ?
#
loop_
_entity_poly.entity_id
_entity_poly.type
_entity_poly.pdbx_seq_one_letter_code
_entity_poly.pdbx_strand_id
1 'polypeptide(L)'
;MVDLVLQAPERGKPPRHLLDLSRPERRAAMSDLGLPAFRADQVSTHLLTHLQNDPDEWTDISASDRATLRSVLPELLKPVRTLTCDDGATVKALYRLHDGSLVESVLMRYPDRVTMCISSQAGCGMNCPFCATGQAGLTRNLSTAEIVEQVLAGARALADNEIPGGPGRISNVVFMGMGEPLANYRTVIATLHRLIDPAPEGLGMSARGVTVSTVGLVPRIRELAEEGLPVTLAVSLHAPDDHLRDTLVPINNRWKVAEVLEAAWFYAERTGRRVSIEYALIKDVNDQRWRAELLGEMLAGHL
;
A
#
# COMPACT_ATOMS: atom_id res chain seq x y z
N MET A 1 -18.15 11.58 20.96
CA MET A 1 -17.37 10.38 20.56
C MET A 1 -17.27 10.43 19.05
N VAL A 2 -16.06 10.34 18.52
CA VAL A 2 -15.86 10.22 17.07
C VAL A 2 -16.07 8.75 16.72
N ASP A 3 -17.01 8.46 15.82
CA ASP A 3 -17.25 7.09 15.37
C ASP A 3 -16.09 6.65 14.46
N LEU A 4 -15.29 5.70 14.93
CA LEU A 4 -14.24 5.07 14.15
C LEU A 4 -14.85 3.98 13.27
N VAL A 5 -14.77 4.16 11.96
CA VAL A 5 -15.21 3.15 11.00
C VAL A 5 -14.05 2.17 10.76
N LEU A 6 -14.04 1.07 11.51
CA LEU A 6 -13.01 0.02 11.41
C LEU A 6 -13.35 -1.06 10.35
N GLN A 7 -14.57 -1.07 9.84
CA GLN A 7 -15.00 -1.98 8.77
C GLN A 7 -15.48 -1.14 7.58
N ALA A 8 -14.99 -1.50 6.40
CA ALA A 8 -15.47 -0.86 5.17
C ALA A 8 -16.97 -1.16 4.99
N PRO A 9 -17.76 -0.19 4.51
CA PRO A 9 -19.13 -0.44 4.08
C PRO A 9 -19.15 -1.55 3.03
N GLU A 10 -20.17 -2.40 3.04
CA GLU A 10 -20.42 -3.37 1.97
C GLU A 10 -20.87 -2.65 0.69
N ARG A 11 -19.94 -2.01 0.02
CA ARG A 11 -20.13 -1.50 -1.35
C ARG A 11 -19.46 -2.46 -2.30
N GLY A 12 -20.08 -2.65 -3.46
CA GLY A 12 -19.79 -3.67 -4.46
C GLY A 12 -18.32 -4.09 -4.53
N LYS A 13 -18.09 -5.39 -4.41
CA LYS A 13 -16.73 -5.94 -4.51
C LYS A 13 -16.15 -5.56 -5.86
N PRO A 14 -14.84 -5.24 -5.94
CA PRO A 14 -14.18 -5.03 -7.21
C PRO A 14 -14.31 -6.28 -8.08
N PRO A 15 -14.32 -6.13 -9.42
CA PRO A 15 -14.21 -7.26 -10.32
C PRO A 15 -13.02 -8.12 -9.93
N ARG A 16 -13.21 -9.43 -9.88
CA ARG A 16 -12.13 -10.36 -9.52
C ARG A 16 -11.04 -10.29 -10.58
N HIS A 17 -9.82 -10.02 -10.16
CA HIS A 17 -8.64 -9.98 -11.00
C HIS A 17 -7.68 -11.12 -10.62
N LEU A 18 -6.88 -11.62 -11.57
CA LEU A 18 -5.94 -12.71 -11.28
C LEU A 18 -4.90 -12.34 -10.21
N LEU A 19 -4.51 -11.08 -10.10
CA LEU A 19 -3.58 -10.63 -9.05
C LEU A 19 -4.18 -10.65 -7.64
N ASP A 20 -5.50 -10.78 -7.49
CA ASP A 20 -6.15 -10.99 -6.19
C ASP A 20 -5.92 -12.40 -5.64
N LEU A 21 -5.54 -13.34 -6.51
CA LEU A 21 -5.44 -14.76 -6.23
C LEU A 21 -4.01 -15.18 -5.89
N SER A 22 -3.85 -16.13 -4.99
CA SER A 22 -2.61 -16.88 -4.79
C SER A 22 -2.26 -17.69 -6.06
N ARG A 23 -1.02 -18.13 -6.19
CA ARG A 23 -0.61 -18.91 -7.36
C ARG A 23 -1.44 -20.20 -7.55
N PRO A 24 -1.73 -21.01 -6.49
CA PRO A 24 -2.62 -22.15 -6.63
C PRO A 24 -4.02 -21.77 -7.13
N GLU A 25 -4.59 -20.68 -6.59
CA GLU A 25 -5.90 -20.19 -7.01
C GLU A 25 -5.90 -19.65 -8.45
N ARG A 26 -4.82 -18.98 -8.88
CA ARG A 26 -4.65 -18.54 -10.29
C ARG A 26 -4.64 -19.75 -11.24
N ARG A 27 -3.93 -20.81 -10.87
CA ARG A 27 -3.87 -22.04 -11.66
C ARG A 27 -5.23 -22.74 -11.73
N ALA A 28 -5.97 -22.78 -10.62
CA ALA A 28 -7.34 -23.28 -10.60
C ALA A 28 -8.27 -22.43 -11.47
N ALA A 29 -8.18 -21.09 -11.37
CA ALA A 29 -8.96 -20.17 -12.21
C ALA A 29 -8.71 -20.37 -13.71
N MET A 30 -7.48 -20.70 -14.13
CA MET A 30 -7.20 -21.07 -15.53
C MET A 30 -7.96 -22.34 -15.93
N SER A 31 -7.95 -23.36 -15.08
CA SER A 31 -8.68 -24.62 -15.35
C SER A 31 -10.19 -24.39 -15.44
N ASP A 32 -10.75 -23.53 -14.59
CA ASP A 32 -12.17 -23.15 -14.61
C ASP A 32 -12.56 -22.42 -15.91
N LEU A 33 -11.61 -21.73 -16.55
CA LEU A 33 -11.76 -21.08 -17.85
C LEU A 33 -11.53 -22.03 -19.05
N GLY A 34 -11.23 -23.31 -18.78
CA GLY A 34 -10.88 -24.27 -19.84
C GLY A 34 -9.46 -24.09 -20.39
N LEU A 35 -8.60 -23.35 -19.69
CA LEU A 35 -7.22 -23.09 -20.07
C LEU A 35 -6.25 -23.98 -19.29
N PRO A 36 -5.09 -24.34 -19.87
CA PRO A 36 -4.04 -25.04 -19.14
C PRO A 36 -3.59 -24.28 -17.89
N ALA A 37 -3.44 -24.96 -16.75
CA ALA A 37 -3.09 -24.34 -15.48
C ALA A 37 -1.77 -23.53 -15.52
N PHE A 38 -0.80 -23.91 -16.37
CA PHE A 38 0.46 -23.20 -16.53
C PHE A 38 0.29 -21.78 -17.13
N ARG A 39 -0.82 -21.50 -17.82
CA ARG A 39 -1.14 -20.15 -18.31
C ARG A 39 -1.15 -19.11 -17.20
N ALA A 40 -1.49 -19.51 -15.97
CA ALA A 40 -1.42 -18.63 -14.81
C ALA A 40 -0.01 -18.04 -14.60
N ASP A 41 1.02 -18.86 -14.78
CA ASP A 41 2.40 -18.42 -14.63
C ASP A 41 2.84 -17.51 -15.80
N GLN A 42 2.42 -17.82 -17.05
CA GLN A 42 2.67 -16.95 -18.20
C GLN A 42 2.01 -15.58 -18.03
N VAL A 43 0.72 -15.54 -17.68
CA VAL A 43 0.00 -14.28 -17.43
C VAL A 43 0.67 -13.49 -16.32
N SER A 44 1.08 -14.16 -15.24
CA SER A 44 1.80 -13.50 -14.14
C SER A 44 3.12 -12.91 -14.60
N THR A 45 3.86 -13.60 -15.47
CA THR A 45 5.12 -13.10 -16.03
C THR A 45 4.89 -11.87 -16.91
N HIS A 46 3.85 -11.85 -17.76
CA HIS A 46 3.50 -10.68 -18.56
C HIS A 46 3.18 -9.49 -17.67
N LEU A 47 2.31 -9.67 -16.66
CA LEU A 47 1.88 -8.58 -15.78
C LEU A 47 3.02 -8.06 -14.88
N LEU A 48 3.75 -8.97 -14.22
CA LEU A 48 4.68 -8.61 -13.14
C LEU A 48 6.12 -8.42 -13.60
N THR A 49 6.55 -9.10 -14.67
CA THR A 49 7.94 -9.04 -15.15
C THR A 49 8.05 -8.18 -16.42
N HIS A 50 7.18 -8.41 -17.39
CA HIS A 50 7.20 -7.66 -18.65
C HIS A 50 6.43 -6.35 -18.57
N LEU A 51 5.65 -6.14 -17.50
CA LEU A 51 4.80 -4.95 -17.25
C LEU A 51 3.72 -4.74 -18.34
N GLN A 52 3.39 -5.78 -19.09
CA GLN A 52 2.40 -5.78 -20.16
C GLN A 52 1.02 -6.12 -19.58
N ASN A 53 0.06 -5.20 -19.68
CA ASN A 53 -1.30 -5.39 -19.18
C ASN A 53 -2.34 -5.64 -20.29
N ASP A 54 -1.96 -5.48 -21.56
CA ASP A 54 -2.82 -5.82 -22.70
C ASP A 54 -2.54 -7.25 -23.20
N PRO A 55 -3.50 -8.19 -23.06
CA PRO A 55 -3.34 -9.54 -23.58
C PRO A 55 -3.05 -9.62 -25.08
N ASP A 56 -3.40 -8.61 -25.89
CA ASP A 56 -3.11 -8.63 -27.32
C ASP A 56 -1.62 -8.56 -27.65
N GLU A 57 -0.81 -8.06 -26.74
CA GLU A 57 0.66 -8.00 -26.88
C GLU A 57 1.35 -9.34 -26.53
N TRP A 58 0.63 -10.32 -25.96
CA TRP A 58 1.21 -11.58 -25.48
C TRP A 58 1.30 -12.61 -26.60
N THR A 59 2.39 -12.58 -27.35
CA THR A 59 2.57 -13.40 -28.56
C THR A 59 2.77 -14.89 -28.31
N ASP A 60 3.14 -15.28 -27.10
CA ASP A 60 3.30 -16.67 -26.63
C ASP A 60 1.98 -17.32 -26.16
N ILE A 61 0.87 -16.57 -26.20
CA ILE A 61 -0.48 -17.02 -25.86
C ILE A 61 -1.37 -16.95 -27.12
N SER A 62 -2.11 -18.02 -27.40
CA SER A 62 -3.00 -18.06 -28.58
C SER A 62 -4.06 -16.95 -28.53
N ALA A 63 -4.51 -16.49 -29.72
CA ALA A 63 -5.54 -15.46 -29.80
C ALA A 63 -6.86 -15.85 -29.09
N SER A 64 -7.23 -17.14 -29.17
CA SER A 64 -8.42 -17.65 -28.46
C SER A 64 -8.26 -17.58 -26.94
N ASP A 65 -7.08 -17.97 -26.40
CA ASP A 65 -6.81 -17.93 -24.97
C ASP A 65 -6.77 -16.48 -24.49
N ARG A 66 -6.15 -15.55 -25.25
CA ARG A 66 -6.12 -14.12 -24.94
C ARG A 66 -7.53 -13.52 -24.83
N ALA A 67 -8.43 -13.89 -25.74
CA ALA A 67 -9.83 -13.46 -25.69
C ALA A 67 -10.52 -13.93 -24.39
N THR A 68 -10.26 -15.16 -23.97
CA THR A 68 -10.78 -15.70 -22.71
C THR A 68 -10.19 -14.98 -21.50
N LEU A 69 -8.88 -14.71 -21.51
CA LEU A 69 -8.17 -14.04 -20.38
C LEU A 69 -8.66 -12.63 -20.13
N ARG A 70 -9.14 -11.89 -21.15
CA ARG A 70 -9.71 -10.54 -20.95
C ARG A 70 -10.85 -10.51 -19.92
N SER A 71 -11.62 -11.59 -19.80
CA SER A 71 -12.74 -11.65 -18.84
C SER A 71 -12.30 -11.65 -17.37
N VAL A 72 -11.04 -12.01 -17.09
CA VAL A 72 -10.45 -12.09 -15.75
C VAL A 72 -9.33 -11.06 -15.50
N LEU A 73 -9.16 -10.15 -16.44
CA LEU A 73 -8.20 -9.05 -16.41
C LEU A 73 -8.91 -7.71 -16.67
N PRO A 74 -9.88 -7.33 -15.81
CA PRO A 74 -10.54 -6.03 -15.96
C PRO A 74 -9.53 -4.89 -15.70
N GLU A 75 -9.75 -3.76 -16.35
CA GLU A 75 -9.02 -2.52 -16.06
C GLU A 75 -9.32 -2.08 -14.61
N LEU A 76 -8.27 -1.98 -13.79
CA LEU A 76 -8.40 -1.69 -12.36
C LEU A 76 -8.36 -0.20 -12.05
N LEU A 77 -7.46 0.53 -12.72
CA LEU A 77 -7.17 1.93 -12.45
C LEU A 77 -7.31 2.75 -13.73
N LYS A 78 -8.31 3.64 -13.78
CA LYS A 78 -8.47 4.58 -14.88
C LYS A 78 -7.83 5.93 -14.52
N PRO A 79 -6.79 6.38 -15.24
CA PRO A 79 -6.20 7.68 -15.00
C PRO A 79 -7.23 8.81 -15.13
N VAL A 80 -7.28 9.71 -14.15
CA VAL A 80 -8.17 10.88 -14.14
C VAL A 80 -7.36 12.17 -14.28
N ARG A 81 -6.29 12.26 -13.51
CA ARG A 81 -5.43 13.45 -13.47
C ARG A 81 -4.03 13.08 -12.97
N THR A 82 -3.05 13.73 -13.55
CA THR A 82 -1.66 13.68 -13.09
C THR A 82 -1.19 15.08 -12.72
N LEU A 83 -0.48 15.19 -11.61
CA LEU A 83 0.19 16.41 -11.16
C LEU A 83 1.67 16.12 -11.02
N THR A 84 2.51 17.00 -11.51
CA THR A 84 3.96 16.88 -11.46
C THR A 84 4.57 18.01 -10.67
N CYS A 85 5.63 17.73 -9.92
CA CYS A 85 6.51 18.72 -9.30
C CYS A 85 7.96 18.24 -9.33
N ASP A 86 8.87 19.01 -8.76
CA ASP A 86 10.30 18.71 -8.72
C ASP A 86 10.87 18.42 -10.14
N ASP A 87 10.59 19.31 -11.09
CA ASP A 87 10.99 19.19 -12.49
C ASP A 87 10.56 17.84 -13.14
N GLY A 88 9.42 17.30 -12.69
CA GLY A 88 8.88 16.02 -13.16
C GLY A 88 9.37 14.80 -12.38
N ALA A 89 10.26 14.95 -11.41
CA ALA A 89 10.76 13.83 -10.60
C ALA A 89 9.71 13.26 -9.62
N THR A 90 8.68 14.04 -9.28
CA THR A 90 7.55 13.63 -8.45
C THR A 90 6.26 13.70 -9.27
N VAL A 91 5.56 12.58 -9.37
CA VAL A 91 4.30 12.46 -10.13
C VAL A 91 3.22 11.89 -9.23
N LYS A 92 2.20 12.70 -8.96
CA LYS A 92 0.98 12.27 -8.26
C LYS A 92 -0.10 11.94 -9.27
N ALA A 93 -0.58 10.72 -9.28
CA ALA A 93 -1.65 10.24 -10.13
C ALA A 93 -2.94 10.04 -9.34
N LEU A 94 -4.05 10.49 -9.91
CA LEU A 94 -5.41 10.25 -9.42
C LEU A 94 -6.05 9.25 -10.37
N TYR A 95 -6.56 8.15 -9.80
CA TYR A 95 -7.22 7.09 -10.53
C TYR A 95 -8.68 6.95 -10.12
N ARG A 96 -9.51 6.54 -11.07
CA ARG A 96 -10.91 6.13 -10.85
C ARG A 96 -10.97 4.61 -10.85
N LEU A 97 -11.58 4.05 -9.82
CA LEU A 97 -11.86 2.63 -9.65
C LEU A 97 -13.19 2.26 -10.34
N HIS A 98 -13.47 0.95 -10.44
CA HIS A 98 -14.68 0.41 -11.11
C HIS A 98 -15.99 0.97 -10.57
N ASP A 99 -16.07 1.30 -9.28
CA ASP A 99 -17.24 1.83 -8.58
C ASP A 99 -17.31 3.37 -8.58
N GLY A 100 -16.40 4.04 -9.30
CA GLY A 100 -16.30 5.48 -9.37
C GLY A 100 -15.51 6.12 -8.23
N SER A 101 -15.10 5.36 -7.21
CA SER A 101 -14.22 5.83 -6.14
C SER A 101 -12.89 6.32 -6.69
N LEU A 102 -12.29 7.28 -6.01
CA LEU A 102 -11.00 7.85 -6.42
C LEU A 102 -9.90 7.44 -5.44
N VAL A 103 -8.73 7.11 -5.98
CA VAL A 103 -7.53 6.85 -5.19
C VAL A 103 -6.33 7.57 -5.79
N GLU A 104 -5.35 7.87 -4.94
CA GLU A 104 -4.12 8.54 -5.34
C GLU A 104 -2.91 7.64 -5.13
N SER A 105 -1.93 7.78 -6.00
CA SER A 105 -0.59 7.26 -5.77
C SER A 105 0.46 8.30 -6.16
N VAL A 106 1.67 8.18 -5.60
CA VAL A 106 2.75 9.12 -5.90
C VAL A 106 4.03 8.36 -6.24
N LEU A 107 4.56 8.62 -7.43
CA LEU A 107 5.87 8.14 -7.85
C LEU A 107 6.90 9.25 -7.62
N MET A 108 7.96 8.95 -6.87
CA MET A 108 9.00 9.91 -6.50
C MET A 108 10.35 9.34 -6.90
N ARG A 109 11.07 10.08 -7.73
CA ARG A 109 12.43 9.73 -8.14
C ARG A 109 13.45 10.59 -7.39
N TYR A 110 14.30 9.92 -6.66
CA TYR A 110 15.47 10.51 -6.01
C TYR A 110 16.75 10.09 -6.74
N PRO A 111 17.91 10.72 -6.48
CA PRO A 111 19.16 10.36 -7.14
C PRO A 111 19.57 8.89 -6.96
N ASP A 112 19.23 8.29 -5.81
CA ASP A 112 19.66 6.95 -5.39
C ASP A 112 18.54 5.92 -5.32
N ARG A 113 17.27 6.33 -5.46
CA ARG A 113 16.11 5.43 -5.33
C ARG A 113 14.89 5.95 -6.07
N VAL A 114 13.97 5.05 -6.34
CA VAL A 114 12.61 5.38 -6.78
C VAL A 114 11.61 4.82 -5.79
N THR A 115 10.75 5.68 -5.26
CA THR A 115 9.75 5.34 -4.25
C THR A 115 8.35 5.46 -4.84
N MET A 116 7.53 4.44 -4.63
CA MET A 116 6.10 4.46 -4.95
C MET A 116 5.29 4.53 -3.66
N CYS A 117 4.55 5.61 -3.47
CA CYS A 117 3.58 5.77 -2.39
C CYS A 117 2.21 5.30 -2.88
N ILE A 118 1.62 4.32 -2.19
CA ILE A 118 0.40 3.65 -2.61
C ILE A 118 -0.71 3.75 -1.56
N SER A 119 -1.95 3.71 -2.05
CA SER A 119 -3.17 3.69 -1.27
C SER A 119 -3.62 2.26 -0.98
N SER A 120 -4.17 2.03 0.22
CA SER A 120 -4.74 0.74 0.65
C SER A 120 -6.26 0.75 0.76
N GLN A 121 -6.88 1.92 0.77
CA GLN A 121 -8.33 2.12 0.86
C GLN A 121 -8.75 3.30 -0.04
N ALA A 122 -9.99 3.30 -0.49
CA ALA A 122 -10.64 4.50 -1.00
C ALA A 122 -11.25 5.24 0.20
N GLY A 123 -10.66 6.41 0.54
CA GLY A 123 -10.93 7.09 1.81
C GLY A 123 -10.19 6.47 2.99
N CYS A 124 -10.55 6.89 4.22
CA CYS A 124 -9.95 6.37 5.46
C CYS A 124 -10.93 6.47 6.63
N GLY A 125 -11.07 5.41 7.41
CA GLY A 125 -11.95 5.35 8.58
C GLY A 125 -11.34 5.88 9.88
N MET A 126 -10.09 6.35 9.88
CA MET A 126 -9.41 6.79 11.11
C MET A 126 -9.81 8.19 11.55
N ASN A 127 -10.41 8.97 10.67
CA ASN A 127 -10.99 10.29 10.95
C ASN A 127 -10.03 11.29 11.63
N CYS A 128 -8.74 11.24 11.26
CA CYS A 128 -7.75 12.22 11.73
C CYS A 128 -8.09 13.61 11.18
N PRO A 129 -8.31 14.66 12.02
CA PRO A 129 -8.82 15.96 11.57
C PRO A 129 -7.83 16.75 10.70
N PHE A 130 -6.54 16.45 10.75
CA PHE A 130 -5.53 17.10 9.91
C PHE A 130 -5.37 16.41 8.54
N CYS A 131 -6.02 15.25 8.32
CA CYS A 131 -5.88 14.45 7.11
C CYS A 131 -7.09 14.57 6.20
N ALA A 132 -6.93 15.11 4.99
CA ALA A 132 -8.00 15.27 4.03
C ALA A 132 -8.70 13.94 3.70
N THR A 133 -7.94 12.85 3.57
CA THR A 133 -8.50 11.51 3.34
C THR A 133 -9.34 11.03 4.54
N GLY A 134 -8.88 11.31 5.76
CA GLY A 134 -9.63 10.96 6.98
C GLY A 134 -10.94 11.71 7.10
N GLN A 135 -10.97 12.98 6.71
CA GLN A 135 -12.19 13.80 6.72
C GLN A 135 -13.23 13.36 5.68
N ALA A 136 -12.79 12.78 4.57
CA ALA A 136 -13.68 12.24 3.53
C ALA A 136 -14.39 10.93 3.96
N GLY A 137 -13.93 10.31 5.05
CA GLY A 137 -14.42 9.02 5.52
C GLY A 137 -13.95 7.83 4.68
N LEU A 138 -14.41 6.64 5.05
CA LEU A 138 -14.07 5.39 4.36
C LEU A 138 -15.15 5.02 3.35
N THR A 139 -14.77 4.86 2.09
CA THR A 139 -15.65 4.32 1.05
C THR A 139 -15.57 2.80 1.01
N ARG A 140 -14.38 2.23 0.84
CA ARG A 140 -14.12 0.79 0.87
C ARG A 140 -12.63 0.45 0.97
N ASN A 141 -12.34 -0.80 1.27
CA ASN A 141 -11.02 -1.37 1.10
C ASN A 141 -10.69 -1.57 -0.38
N LEU A 142 -9.43 -1.40 -0.76
CA LEU A 142 -8.93 -1.83 -2.06
C LEU A 142 -8.66 -3.33 -2.06
N SER A 143 -8.76 -3.96 -3.25
CA SER A 143 -8.32 -5.34 -3.46
C SER A 143 -6.80 -5.42 -3.60
N THR A 144 -6.24 -6.63 -3.51
CA THR A 144 -4.81 -6.87 -3.74
C THR A 144 -4.39 -6.38 -5.14
N ALA A 145 -5.19 -6.69 -6.15
CA ALA A 145 -4.93 -6.29 -7.53
C ALA A 145 -4.94 -4.76 -7.68
N GLU A 146 -5.90 -4.05 -7.08
CA GLU A 146 -5.98 -2.58 -7.12
C GLU A 146 -4.78 -1.93 -6.42
N ILE A 147 -4.25 -2.54 -5.35
CA ILE A 147 -3.07 -2.02 -4.66
C ILE A 147 -1.80 -2.29 -5.48
N VAL A 148 -1.62 -3.51 -5.98
CA VAL A 148 -0.46 -3.90 -6.80
C VAL A 148 -0.41 -3.11 -8.11
N GLU A 149 -1.57 -2.86 -8.73
CA GLU A 149 -1.65 -2.12 -10.00
C GLU A 149 -1.12 -0.69 -9.88
N GLN A 150 -1.22 -0.04 -8.71
CA GLN A 150 -0.58 1.25 -8.49
C GLN A 150 0.94 1.17 -8.67
N VAL A 151 1.55 0.09 -8.16
CA VAL A 151 3.00 -0.14 -8.32
C VAL A 151 3.35 -0.46 -9.77
N LEU A 152 2.54 -1.29 -10.44
CA LEU A 152 2.75 -1.64 -11.85
C LEU A 152 2.59 -0.43 -12.77
N ALA A 153 1.61 0.45 -12.51
CA ALA A 153 1.44 1.70 -13.25
C ALA A 153 2.69 2.60 -13.14
N GLY A 154 3.22 2.76 -11.92
CA GLY A 154 4.48 3.48 -11.71
C GLY A 154 5.67 2.80 -12.38
N ALA A 155 5.73 1.47 -12.38
CA ALA A 155 6.80 0.72 -13.04
C ALA A 155 6.76 0.87 -14.58
N ARG A 156 5.56 0.87 -15.18
CA ARG A 156 5.38 1.16 -16.62
C ARG A 156 5.82 2.59 -16.95
N ALA A 157 5.38 3.59 -16.20
CA ALA A 157 5.78 4.98 -16.41
C ALA A 157 7.33 5.17 -16.39
N LEU A 158 8.03 4.42 -15.54
CA LEU A 158 9.48 4.39 -15.52
C LEU A 158 10.09 3.66 -16.73
N ALA A 159 9.52 2.54 -17.15
CA ALA A 159 9.97 1.77 -18.29
C ALA A 159 9.79 2.56 -19.60
N ASP A 160 8.66 3.28 -19.72
CA ASP A 160 8.29 4.11 -20.87
C ASP A 160 8.97 5.48 -20.87
N ASN A 161 9.85 5.74 -19.90
CA ASN A 161 10.62 6.97 -19.77
C ASN A 161 9.76 8.24 -19.59
N GLU A 162 8.58 8.10 -18.98
CA GLU A 162 7.68 9.22 -18.70
C GLU A 162 8.19 10.11 -17.54
N ILE A 163 9.14 9.60 -16.74
CA ILE A 163 9.73 10.30 -15.61
C ILE A 163 11.18 10.69 -15.95
N PRO A 164 11.59 11.96 -15.74
CA PRO A 164 12.96 12.39 -16.01
C PRO A 164 14.02 11.53 -15.30
N GLY A 165 15.17 11.34 -15.95
CA GLY A 165 16.30 10.56 -15.42
C GLY A 165 16.45 9.16 -16.03
N GLY A 166 15.71 8.85 -17.09
CA GLY A 166 15.82 7.61 -17.86
C GLY A 166 15.08 6.42 -17.25
N PRO A 167 15.13 5.25 -17.89
CA PRO A 167 14.52 4.04 -17.37
C PRO A 167 15.01 3.71 -15.97
N GLY A 168 14.16 3.12 -15.15
CA GLY A 168 14.50 2.83 -13.77
C GLY A 168 13.64 1.70 -13.21
N ARG A 169 13.92 1.37 -11.95
CA ARG A 169 13.15 0.36 -11.19
C ARG A 169 12.66 0.97 -9.89
N ILE A 170 11.43 0.68 -9.52
CA ILE A 170 10.92 1.00 -8.18
C ILE A 170 11.72 0.18 -7.17
N SER A 171 12.44 0.86 -6.29
CA SER A 171 13.24 0.26 -5.22
C SER A 171 12.51 0.26 -3.88
N ASN A 172 11.58 1.19 -3.69
CA ASN A 172 10.85 1.37 -2.45
C ASN A 172 9.35 1.50 -2.71
N VAL A 173 8.55 0.85 -1.86
CA VAL A 173 7.09 1.00 -1.81
C VAL A 173 6.68 1.37 -0.40
N VAL A 174 5.89 2.43 -0.26
CA VAL A 174 5.39 2.90 1.04
C VAL A 174 3.87 2.95 1.03
N PHE A 175 3.25 2.31 2.01
CA PHE A 175 1.79 2.37 2.22
C PHE A 175 1.45 3.64 3.02
N MET A 176 1.66 4.80 2.39
CA MET A 176 1.47 6.13 2.99
C MET A 176 0.52 7.02 2.16
N GLY A 177 -0.22 6.40 1.23
CA GLY A 177 -1.29 7.04 0.48
C GLY A 177 -2.60 7.07 1.26
N MET A 178 -3.72 6.84 0.58
CA MET A 178 -5.04 6.86 1.20
C MET A 178 -5.30 5.56 1.96
N GLY A 179 -5.87 5.69 3.19
CA GLY A 179 -6.31 4.59 4.02
C GLY A 179 -5.36 4.22 5.16
N GLU A 180 -5.87 3.41 6.09
CA GLU A 180 -5.09 2.74 7.12
C GLU A 180 -4.79 1.31 6.65
N PRO A 181 -3.53 0.98 6.33
CA PRO A 181 -3.17 -0.33 5.77
C PRO A 181 -3.57 -1.50 6.67
N LEU A 182 -3.36 -1.37 7.97
CA LEU A 182 -3.67 -2.44 8.92
C LEU A 182 -5.17 -2.63 9.17
N ALA A 183 -6.03 -1.69 8.73
CA ALA A 183 -7.48 -1.91 8.68
C ALA A 183 -7.90 -2.75 7.46
N ASN A 184 -7.08 -2.81 6.41
CA ASN A 184 -7.24 -3.71 5.26
C ASN A 184 -6.25 -4.90 5.33
N TYR A 185 -6.06 -5.46 6.50
CA TYR A 185 -4.95 -6.34 6.87
C TYR A 185 -4.70 -7.48 5.89
N ARG A 186 -5.70 -8.34 5.66
CA ARG A 186 -5.55 -9.54 4.80
C ARG A 186 -5.11 -9.19 3.39
N THR A 187 -5.67 -8.12 2.83
CA THR A 187 -5.33 -7.62 1.50
C THR A 187 -3.92 -7.05 1.47
N VAL A 188 -3.53 -6.32 2.51
CA VAL A 188 -2.17 -5.78 2.62
C VAL A 188 -1.14 -6.91 2.73
N ILE A 189 -1.38 -7.95 3.53
CA ILE A 189 -0.49 -9.13 3.59
C ILE A 189 -0.39 -9.81 2.22
N ALA A 190 -1.50 -10.04 1.53
CA ALA A 190 -1.49 -10.59 0.18
C ALA A 190 -0.71 -9.69 -0.79
N THR A 191 -0.85 -8.35 -0.66
CA THR A 191 -0.07 -7.39 -1.45
C THR A 191 1.42 -7.49 -1.14
N LEU A 192 1.82 -7.59 0.13
CA LEU A 192 3.22 -7.75 0.51
C LEU A 192 3.85 -8.97 -0.17
N HIS A 193 3.15 -10.10 -0.21
CA HIS A 193 3.59 -11.27 -0.98
C HIS A 193 3.74 -10.96 -2.47
N ARG A 194 2.78 -10.25 -3.10
CA ARG A 194 2.90 -9.85 -4.52
C ARG A 194 4.08 -8.92 -4.78
N LEU A 195 4.48 -8.11 -3.82
CA LEU A 195 5.64 -7.22 -3.96
C LEU A 195 6.97 -7.97 -3.75
N ILE A 196 7.03 -8.89 -2.78
CA ILE A 196 8.27 -9.46 -2.27
C ILE A 196 8.60 -10.82 -2.90
N ASP A 197 7.60 -11.69 -3.09
CA ASP A 197 7.82 -13.02 -3.63
C ASP A 197 8.45 -12.96 -5.03
N PRO A 198 9.32 -13.92 -5.39
CA PRO A 198 9.93 -13.92 -6.72
C PRO A 198 8.91 -14.22 -7.81
N ALA A 199 9.25 -13.85 -9.06
CA ALA A 199 8.45 -14.23 -10.23
C ALA A 199 8.30 -15.77 -10.33
N PRO A 200 7.15 -16.28 -10.77
CA PRO A 200 5.97 -15.58 -11.28
C PRO A 200 4.94 -15.21 -10.19
N GLU A 201 5.29 -15.32 -8.92
CA GLU A 201 4.36 -15.08 -7.82
C GLU A 201 4.23 -13.59 -7.48
N GLY A 202 5.34 -12.87 -7.56
CA GLY A 202 5.44 -11.46 -7.22
C GLY A 202 6.51 -10.72 -8.04
N LEU A 203 6.80 -9.48 -7.59
CA LEU A 203 7.74 -8.57 -8.25
C LEU A 203 9.20 -8.79 -7.83
N GLY A 204 9.47 -9.67 -6.87
CA GLY A 204 10.82 -9.95 -6.37
C GLY A 204 11.49 -8.74 -5.70
N MET A 205 10.72 -7.85 -5.09
CA MET A 205 11.26 -6.70 -4.38
C MET A 205 11.89 -7.12 -3.06
N SER A 206 12.92 -6.39 -2.63
CA SER A 206 13.43 -6.59 -1.27
C SER A 206 12.39 -6.14 -0.24
N ALA A 207 12.08 -6.99 0.73
CA ALA A 207 11.21 -6.64 1.84
C ALA A 207 11.68 -5.38 2.60
N ARG A 208 13.00 -5.12 2.59
CA ARG A 208 13.59 -3.90 3.19
C ARG A 208 13.19 -2.61 2.46
N GLY A 209 12.79 -2.70 1.19
CA GLY A 209 12.29 -1.59 0.41
C GLY A 209 10.79 -1.34 0.59
N VAL A 210 10.09 -2.17 1.37
CA VAL A 210 8.65 -2.02 1.61
C VAL A 210 8.40 -1.52 3.02
N THR A 211 7.61 -0.43 3.14
CA THR A 211 7.21 0.16 4.42
C THR A 211 5.71 0.12 4.58
N VAL A 212 5.24 -0.47 5.66
CA VAL A 212 3.84 -0.43 6.07
C VAL A 212 3.69 0.63 7.15
N SER A 213 2.86 1.64 6.89
CA SER A 213 2.53 2.69 7.86
C SER A 213 1.25 2.34 8.62
N THR A 214 1.13 2.81 9.85
CA THR A 214 -0.09 2.65 10.65
C THR A 214 -0.22 3.75 11.70
N VAL A 215 -1.45 4.13 11.99
CA VAL A 215 -1.75 5.03 13.13
C VAL A 215 -1.74 4.30 14.48
N GLY A 216 -1.45 2.99 14.51
CA GLY A 216 -1.29 2.22 15.75
C GLY A 216 -2.43 1.26 16.07
N LEU A 217 -2.84 0.43 15.12
CA LEU A 217 -3.75 -0.69 15.37
C LEU A 217 -2.99 -1.82 16.09
N VAL A 218 -2.86 -1.72 17.40
CA VAL A 218 -1.99 -2.56 18.25
C VAL A 218 -2.12 -4.06 17.97
N PRO A 219 -3.32 -4.69 17.91
CA PRO A 219 -3.42 -6.12 17.59
C PRO A 219 -2.86 -6.46 16.23
N ARG A 220 -3.05 -5.59 15.23
CA ARG A 220 -2.58 -5.81 13.86
C ARG A 220 -1.08 -5.62 13.71
N ILE A 221 -0.46 -4.72 14.49
CA ILE A 221 1.00 -4.61 14.56
C ILE A 221 1.59 -5.92 15.08
N ARG A 222 1.00 -6.50 16.13
CA ARG A 222 1.46 -7.78 16.69
C ARG A 222 1.25 -8.94 15.72
N GLU A 223 0.12 -9.00 15.02
CA GLU A 223 -0.10 -9.98 13.96
C GLU A 223 0.93 -9.85 12.82
N LEU A 224 1.22 -8.62 12.37
CA LEU A 224 2.23 -8.37 11.32
C LEU A 224 3.63 -8.85 11.74
N ALA A 225 3.98 -8.75 13.03
CA ALA A 225 5.24 -9.25 13.54
C ALA A 225 5.40 -10.77 13.40
N GLU A 226 4.30 -11.53 13.35
CA GLU A 226 4.29 -12.99 13.24
C GLU A 226 4.18 -13.51 11.79
N GLU A 227 3.93 -12.63 10.81
CA GLU A 227 3.81 -13.03 9.38
C GLU A 227 5.12 -13.48 8.74
N GLY A 228 6.27 -13.28 9.40
CA GLY A 228 7.57 -13.60 8.82
C GLY A 228 7.98 -12.70 7.66
N LEU A 229 7.35 -11.56 7.49
CA LEU A 229 7.62 -10.57 6.45
C LEU A 229 8.47 -9.43 7.01
N PRO A 230 9.79 -9.37 6.73
CA PRO A 230 10.68 -8.39 7.34
C PRO A 230 10.61 -7.02 6.65
N VAL A 231 9.41 -6.45 6.55
CA VAL A 231 9.17 -5.11 6.04
C VAL A 231 9.54 -4.04 7.08
N THR A 232 9.57 -2.78 6.70
CA THR A 232 9.73 -1.67 7.65
C THR A 232 8.35 -1.28 8.17
N LEU A 233 8.21 -1.13 9.49
CA LEU A 233 7.01 -0.56 10.11
C LEU A 233 7.23 0.93 10.33
N ALA A 234 6.25 1.76 9.94
CA ALA A 234 6.22 3.18 10.23
C ALA A 234 5.00 3.49 11.10
N VAL A 235 5.23 4.05 12.29
CA VAL A 235 4.16 4.43 13.22
C VAL A 235 3.87 5.91 13.10
N SER A 236 2.68 6.26 12.63
CA SER A 236 2.16 7.62 12.57
C SER A 236 1.72 8.06 13.97
N LEU A 237 2.67 8.62 14.73
CA LEU A 237 2.47 8.97 16.14
C LEU A 237 1.85 10.37 16.31
N HIS A 238 2.45 11.39 15.72
CA HIS A 238 2.01 12.80 15.62
C HIS A 238 1.87 13.56 16.94
N ALA A 239 1.86 12.89 18.10
CA ALA A 239 1.96 13.47 19.43
C ALA A 239 2.52 12.44 20.41
N PRO A 240 3.40 12.82 21.36
CA PRO A 240 3.94 11.93 22.37
C PRO A 240 3.03 11.78 23.59
N ASP A 241 2.07 12.69 23.77
CA ASP A 241 1.12 12.70 24.87
C ASP A 241 -0.29 12.31 24.42
N ASP A 242 -0.97 11.50 25.25
CA ASP A 242 -2.30 11.00 24.95
C ASP A 242 -3.34 12.11 24.82
N HIS A 243 -3.19 13.19 25.60
CA HIS A 243 -4.17 14.29 25.60
C HIS A 243 -4.29 14.92 24.21
N LEU A 244 -3.16 15.25 23.58
CA LEU A 244 -3.17 15.79 22.23
C LEU A 244 -3.46 14.69 21.20
N ARG A 245 -2.88 13.50 21.38
CA ARG A 245 -3.05 12.42 20.42
C ARG A 245 -4.49 11.95 20.31
N ASP A 246 -5.28 11.98 21.39
CA ASP A 246 -6.72 11.68 21.37
C ASP A 246 -7.49 12.62 20.42
N THR A 247 -7.01 13.84 20.22
CA THR A 247 -7.62 14.83 19.32
C THR A 247 -7.11 14.71 17.88
N LEU A 248 -5.83 14.41 17.68
CA LEU A 248 -5.21 14.34 16.36
C LEU A 248 -5.38 12.97 15.69
N VAL A 249 -5.37 11.92 16.49
CA VAL A 249 -5.41 10.52 16.00
C VAL A 249 -6.47 9.77 16.82
N PRO A 250 -7.75 9.82 16.45
CA PRO A 250 -8.87 9.37 17.29
C PRO A 250 -8.80 7.90 17.75
N ILE A 251 -8.07 7.03 17.02
CA ILE A 251 -7.84 5.65 17.44
C ILE A 251 -7.07 5.55 18.76
N ASN A 252 -6.37 6.63 19.19
CA ASN A 252 -5.68 6.71 20.48
C ASN A 252 -6.64 6.58 21.69
N ASN A 253 -7.94 6.84 21.48
CA ASN A 253 -8.95 6.58 22.50
C ASN A 253 -9.10 5.07 22.79
N ARG A 254 -8.63 4.21 21.88
CA ARG A 254 -8.66 2.75 22.03
C ARG A 254 -7.31 2.17 22.45
N TRP A 255 -6.22 2.68 21.90
CA TRP A 255 -4.84 2.27 22.20
C TRP A 255 -3.97 3.48 22.41
N LYS A 256 -3.49 3.63 23.66
CA LYS A 256 -2.70 4.76 24.10
C LYS A 256 -1.28 4.74 23.53
N VAL A 257 -0.60 5.88 23.59
CA VAL A 257 0.76 6.03 23.07
C VAL A 257 1.70 4.93 23.57
N ALA A 258 1.65 4.63 24.87
CA ALA A 258 2.50 3.57 25.45
C ALA A 258 2.24 2.19 24.83
N GLU A 259 0.96 1.82 24.61
CA GLU A 259 0.58 0.54 24.01
C GLU A 259 1.01 0.44 22.54
N VAL A 260 0.90 1.55 21.81
CA VAL A 260 1.33 1.63 20.41
C VAL A 260 2.84 1.46 20.30
N LEU A 261 3.62 2.15 21.16
CA LEU A 261 5.08 2.03 21.19
C LEU A 261 5.52 0.63 21.64
N GLU A 262 4.88 0.05 22.66
CA GLU A 262 5.16 -1.34 23.08
C GLU A 262 4.94 -2.34 21.92
N ALA A 263 3.84 -2.19 21.15
CA ALA A 263 3.60 -3.03 19.98
C ALA A 263 4.65 -2.80 18.88
N ALA A 264 5.12 -1.57 18.71
CA ALA A 264 6.17 -1.24 17.75
C ALA A 264 7.52 -1.85 18.14
N TRP A 265 7.88 -1.83 19.43
CA TRP A 265 9.09 -2.49 19.94
C TRP A 265 9.00 -4.01 19.82
N PHE A 266 7.85 -4.60 20.17
CA PHE A 266 7.60 -6.02 19.92
C PHE A 266 7.82 -6.39 18.44
N TYR A 267 7.31 -5.56 17.51
CA TYR A 267 7.56 -5.76 16.08
C TYR A 267 9.06 -5.73 15.74
N ALA A 268 9.79 -4.73 16.26
CA ALA A 268 11.22 -4.59 16.02
C ALA A 268 12.01 -5.80 16.53
N GLU A 269 11.73 -6.25 17.73
CA GLU A 269 12.37 -7.42 18.35
C GLU A 269 12.07 -8.71 17.57
N ARG A 270 10.80 -8.91 17.20
CA ARG A 270 10.36 -10.13 16.54
C ARG A 270 10.88 -10.27 15.12
N THR A 271 10.95 -9.16 14.39
CA THR A 271 11.35 -9.15 12.97
C THR A 271 12.81 -8.79 12.73
N GLY A 272 13.51 -8.25 13.70
CA GLY A 272 14.85 -7.66 13.55
C GLY A 272 14.83 -6.43 12.62
N ARG A 273 13.68 -5.76 12.46
CA ARG A 273 13.52 -4.63 11.56
C ARG A 273 13.35 -3.32 12.31
N ARG A 274 13.91 -2.27 11.72
CA ARG A 274 13.75 -0.91 12.22
C ARG A 274 12.28 -0.47 12.16
N VAL A 275 11.82 0.21 13.19
CA VAL A 275 10.58 0.98 13.21
C VAL A 275 10.90 2.46 12.97
N SER A 276 10.10 3.12 12.13
CA SER A 276 10.13 4.57 11.96
C SER A 276 8.97 5.20 12.72
N ILE A 277 9.21 6.36 13.33
CA ILE A 277 8.16 7.18 13.93
C ILE A 277 7.90 8.35 13.01
N GLU A 278 6.67 8.45 12.51
CA GLU A 278 6.23 9.56 11.66
C GLU A 278 5.55 10.62 12.52
N TYR A 279 5.97 11.88 12.31
CA TYR A 279 5.48 13.00 13.11
C TYR A 279 5.23 14.20 12.19
N ALA A 280 3.98 14.47 11.85
CA ALA A 280 3.60 15.67 11.13
C ALA A 280 3.66 16.87 12.09
N LEU A 281 4.64 17.75 11.91
CA LEU A 281 4.75 18.98 12.67
C LEU A 281 3.66 19.97 12.25
N ILE A 282 2.76 20.29 13.17
CA ILE A 282 1.66 21.23 12.98
C ILE A 282 1.95 22.44 13.88
N LYS A 283 2.14 23.59 13.23
CA LYS A 283 2.48 24.84 13.91
C LYS A 283 1.50 25.16 15.04
N ASP A 284 2.03 25.52 16.20
CA ASP A 284 1.31 25.89 17.41
C ASP A 284 0.38 24.79 17.99
N VAL A 285 0.46 23.55 17.45
CA VAL A 285 -0.36 22.41 17.90
C VAL A 285 0.48 21.34 18.57
N ASN A 286 1.51 20.81 17.89
CA ASN A 286 2.34 19.71 18.40
C ASN A 286 3.85 19.95 18.28
N ASP A 287 4.26 21.18 17.98
CA ASP A 287 5.65 21.60 17.73
C ASP A 287 6.35 22.20 18.96
N GLN A 288 5.77 22.07 20.17
CA GLN A 288 6.36 22.59 21.39
C GLN A 288 7.59 21.78 21.80
N ARG A 289 8.63 22.51 22.31
CA ARG A 289 9.89 21.92 22.71
C ARG A 289 9.75 20.76 23.70
N TRP A 290 8.88 20.91 24.71
CA TRP A 290 8.67 19.86 25.71
C TRP A 290 8.14 18.57 25.12
N ARG A 291 7.36 18.62 23.99
CA ARG A 291 6.92 17.42 23.28
C ARG A 291 8.05 16.73 22.56
N ALA A 292 8.99 17.48 21.98
CA ALA A 292 10.19 16.91 21.39
C ALA A 292 11.08 16.23 22.45
N GLU A 293 11.22 16.85 23.62
CA GLU A 293 11.94 16.29 24.76
C GLU A 293 11.29 15.00 25.26
N LEU A 294 9.97 15.01 25.48
CA LEU A 294 9.19 13.82 25.87
C LEU A 294 9.30 12.68 24.82
N LEU A 295 9.17 13.00 23.53
CA LEU A 295 9.36 12.01 22.46
C LEU A 295 10.77 11.40 22.51
N GLY A 296 11.80 12.24 22.71
CA GLY A 296 13.19 11.77 22.85
C GLY A 296 13.36 10.82 24.03
N GLU A 297 12.76 11.12 25.18
CA GLU A 297 12.79 10.25 26.36
C GLU A 297 12.09 8.89 26.09
N MET A 298 10.94 8.91 25.42
CA MET A 298 10.16 7.69 25.10
C MET A 298 10.87 6.79 24.10
N LEU A 299 11.67 7.33 23.20
CA LEU A 299 12.40 6.58 22.17
C LEU A 299 13.84 6.20 22.62
N ALA A 300 14.33 6.75 23.73
CA ALA A 300 15.65 6.45 24.24
C ALA A 300 15.83 4.95 24.51
N GLY A 301 16.94 4.37 24.00
CA GLY A 301 17.24 2.95 24.16
C GLY A 301 16.58 2.02 23.15
N HIS A 302 15.77 2.55 22.23
CA HIS A 302 15.10 1.78 21.17
C HIS A 302 15.54 2.18 19.74
N LEU A 303 16.55 3.06 19.64
CA LEU A 303 17.10 3.55 18.36
C LEU A 303 18.28 2.72 17.89
#